data_f007f369e0b6bb84fa8d02ace8d57e94
#
_entry.id   f007f369e0b6bb84fa8d02ace8d57e94
#
_cell.length_a   1.000
_cell.length_b   1.000
_cell.length_c   1.000
_cell.angle_alpha   90.00
_cell.angle_beta   90.00
_cell.angle_gamma   90.00
#
_symmetry.space_group_name_H-M   'P 1'
#
loop_
_entity.id
_entity.type
_entity.pdbx_description
1 polymer ?
#
loop_
_entity_poly.entity_id
_entity_poly.type
_entity_poly.pdbx_seq_one_letter_code
_entity_poly.pdbx_strand_id
1 'polypeptide(L)'
;IVLNEPSVVALSNDKKEAKPKVLAVGHEAKTMLGRTPGNIVAIRPMRDGVIADFDVAEEMIKHFIRKAHNHNSFFSPVIVVCVPSGATSVERRAIEGSAAAAGARKVYLVDEPMAAALGAGLAVTEPSGSMVVDIGGGTTEVALLALGGIVHAHSVRVGGDAMDTAI
;
A
#
# COMPACT_ATOMS: atom_id res chain seq x y z
N ILE A 1 -7.34 8.34 -11.59
CA ILE A 1 -7.46 7.42 -10.43
C ILE A 1 -8.73 6.61 -10.62
N VAL A 2 -8.60 5.29 -10.71
CA VAL A 2 -9.74 4.38 -10.88
C VAL A 2 -10.31 3.95 -9.52
N LEU A 3 -9.45 3.83 -8.52
CA LEU A 3 -9.80 3.41 -7.17
C LEU A 3 -9.01 4.23 -6.15
N ASN A 4 -9.68 4.74 -5.12
CA ASN A 4 -9.06 5.42 -3.98
C ASN A 4 -9.70 4.88 -2.71
N GLU A 5 -8.99 3.96 -2.03
CA GLU A 5 -9.50 3.23 -0.88
C GLU A 5 -8.46 3.17 0.24
N PRO A 6 -8.86 3.30 1.49
CA PRO A 6 -7.95 3.13 2.61
C PRO A 6 -7.54 1.66 2.79
N SER A 7 -6.32 1.43 3.30
CA SER A 7 -5.80 0.10 3.61
C SER A 7 -6.38 -0.42 4.93
N VAL A 8 -7.67 -0.75 4.93
CA VAL A 8 -8.41 -1.29 6.08
C VAL A 8 -9.21 -2.50 5.66
N VAL A 9 -9.23 -3.54 6.49
CA VAL A 9 -9.98 -4.76 6.28
C VAL A 9 -10.76 -5.10 7.55
N ALA A 10 -12.04 -5.42 7.40
CA ALA A 10 -12.88 -5.97 8.46
C ALA A 10 -12.99 -7.49 8.31
N LEU A 11 -12.66 -8.19 9.37
CA LEU A 11 -12.63 -9.66 9.44
C LEU A 11 -13.67 -10.19 10.42
N SER A 12 -14.32 -11.30 10.07
CA SER A 12 -15.07 -12.09 11.03
C SER A 12 -14.11 -12.87 11.92
N ASN A 13 -14.29 -12.76 13.24
CA ASN A 13 -13.53 -13.53 14.23
C ASN A 13 -14.37 -14.71 14.77
N ASP A 14 -15.15 -15.34 13.89
CA ASP A 14 -15.94 -16.51 14.30
C ASP A 14 -14.99 -17.70 14.52
N LYS A 15 -14.90 -18.16 15.79
CA LYS A 15 -14.03 -19.28 16.21
C LYS A 15 -14.36 -20.62 15.53
N LYS A 16 -15.43 -20.68 14.74
CA LYS A 16 -15.84 -21.88 14.01
C LYS A 16 -15.19 -22.01 12.63
N GLU A 17 -14.61 -20.94 12.10
CA GLU A 17 -13.94 -20.95 10.80
C GLU A 17 -12.42 -21.06 10.97
N ALA A 18 -11.81 -21.94 10.15
CA ALA A 18 -10.36 -22.19 10.19
C ALA A 18 -9.52 -20.95 9.74
N LYS A 19 -10.12 -20.00 9.03
CA LYS A 19 -9.52 -18.72 8.62
C LYS A 19 -10.54 -17.60 8.81
N PRO A 20 -10.07 -16.39 9.23
CA PRO A 20 -10.93 -15.21 9.31
C PRO A 20 -11.53 -14.89 7.94
N LYS A 21 -12.83 -14.67 7.88
CA LYS A 21 -13.52 -14.28 6.64
C LYS A 21 -13.48 -12.77 6.48
N VAL A 22 -13.07 -12.29 5.30
CA VAL A 22 -13.13 -10.87 4.95
C VAL A 22 -14.60 -10.46 4.78
N LEU A 23 -15.04 -9.48 5.56
CA LEU A 23 -16.40 -8.93 5.53
C LEU A 23 -16.48 -7.64 4.72
N ALA A 24 -15.48 -6.77 4.86
CA ALA A 24 -15.42 -5.50 4.15
C ALA A 24 -13.97 -5.06 3.93
N VAL A 25 -13.73 -4.24 2.93
CA VAL A 25 -12.40 -3.69 2.58
C VAL A 25 -12.55 -2.22 2.23
N GLY A 26 -11.52 -1.44 2.51
CA GLY A 26 -11.46 -0.04 2.11
C GLY A 26 -12.34 0.87 2.96
N HIS A 27 -13.07 1.77 2.31
CA HIS A 27 -13.93 2.75 3.00
C HIS A 27 -14.98 2.09 3.88
N GLU A 28 -15.59 1.01 3.42
CA GLU A 28 -16.59 0.26 4.21
C GLU A 28 -15.97 -0.27 5.50
N ALA A 29 -14.80 -0.90 5.43
CA ALA A 29 -14.09 -1.38 6.61
C ALA A 29 -13.64 -0.23 7.53
N LYS A 30 -13.25 0.92 6.95
CA LYS A 30 -12.84 2.10 7.74
C LYS A 30 -13.96 2.62 8.63
N THR A 31 -15.21 2.59 8.18
CA THR A 31 -16.36 3.01 9.00
C THR A 31 -16.59 2.11 10.22
N MET A 32 -16.06 0.89 10.18
CA MET A 32 -16.17 -0.11 11.24
C MET A 32 -15.07 0.01 12.30
N LEU A 33 -13.99 0.77 12.05
CA LEU A 33 -12.90 0.94 13.00
C LEU A 33 -13.40 1.50 14.34
N GLY A 34 -13.09 0.80 15.44
CA GLY A 34 -13.50 1.19 16.79
C GLY A 34 -15.00 1.06 17.09
N ARG A 35 -15.81 0.48 16.16
CA ARG A 35 -17.26 0.35 16.28
C ARG A 35 -17.76 -1.07 16.03
N THR A 36 -16.86 -2.05 15.94
CA THR A 36 -17.20 -3.44 15.65
C THR A 36 -17.67 -4.17 16.90
N PRO A 37 -18.71 -5.03 16.80
CA PRO A 37 -19.05 -5.99 17.86
C PRO A 37 -17.90 -7.01 18.02
N GLY A 38 -17.87 -7.71 19.16
CA GLY A 38 -16.73 -8.57 19.55
C GLY A 38 -16.38 -9.74 18.62
N ASN A 39 -17.24 -10.05 17.65
CA ASN A 39 -17.00 -11.06 16.62
C ASN A 39 -16.47 -10.49 15.29
N ILE A 40 -16.26 -9.19 15.19
CA ILE A 40 -15.70 -8.51 14.02
C ILE A 40 -14.50 -7.69 14.46
N VAL A 41 -13.40 -7.76 13.72
CA VAL A 41 -12.19 -6.98 13.95
C VAL A 41 -11.85 -6.21 12.67
N ALA A 42 -11.77 -4.89 12.77
CA ALA A 42 -11.26 -4.06 11.68
C ALA A 42 -9.78 -3.75 11.93
N ILE A 43 -8.93 -4.12 10.98
CA ILE A 43 -7.48 -3.98 11.09
C ILE A 43 -6.90 -3.24 9.88
N ARG A 44 -5.72 -2.66 10.08
CA ARG A 44 -4.87 -2.15 9.01
C ARG A 44 -3.78 -3.18 8.74
N PRO A 45 -3.84 -3.92 7.60
CA PRO A 45 -2.85 -4.96 7.28
C PRO A 45 -1.47 -4.37 6.94
N MET A 46 -1.43 -3.08 6.66
CA MET A 46 -0.18 -2.32 6.43
C MET A 46 -0.04 -1.24 7.50
N ARG A 47 1.14 -1.15 8.10
CA ARG A 47 1.51 -0.11 9.07
C ARG A 47 2.93 0.35 8.78
N ASP A 48 3.16 1.65 8.91
CA ASP A 48 4.50 2.25 8.80
C ASP A 48 5.24 1.85 7.52
N GLY A 49 4.50 1.73 6.40
CA GLY A 49 5.05 1.32 5.11
C GLY A 49 5.37 -0.17 4.96
N VAL A 50 4.99 -1.02 5.94
CA VAL A 50 5.25 -2.46 5.92
C VAL A 50 3.96 -3.28 6.01
N ILE A 51 4.03 -4.52 5.50
CA ILE A 51 2.95 -5.49 5.68
C ILE A 51 3.06 -6.08 7.09
N ALA A 52 2.05 -5.80 7.92
CA ALA A 52 1.93 -6.34 9.26
C ALA A 52 1.23 -7.71 9.29
N ASP A 53 0.34 -7.96 8.31
CA ASP A 53 -0.39 -9.22 8.16
C ASP A 53 -0.48 -9.57 6.67
N PHE A 54 0.23 -10.65 6.28
CA PHE A 54 0.34 -11.07 4.88
C PHE A 54 -0.95 -11.60 4.30
N ASP A 55 -1.65 -12.47 5.02
CA ASP A 55 -2.87 -13.10 4.54
C ASP A 55 -3.95 -12.05 4.30
N VAL A 56 -4.06 -11.10 5.22
CA VAL A 56 -5.05 -10.01 5.11
C VAL A 56 -4.66 -9.00 4.04
N ALA A 57 -3.37 -8.69 3.89
CA ALA A 57 -2.89 -7.81 2.83
C ALA A 57 -3.13 -8.43 1.43
N GLU A 58 -2.87 -9.74 1.27
CA GLU A 58 -3.15 -10.48 0.04
C GLU A 58 -4.63 -10.39 -0.33
N GLU A 59 -5.54 -10.65 0.61
CA GLU A 59 -6.99 -10.58 0.36
C GLU A 59 -7.44 -9.15 0.05
N MET A 60 -6.87 -8.15 0.70
CA MET A 60 -7.12 -6.74 0.39
C MET A 60 -6.68 -6.39 -1.04
N ILE A 61 -5.48 -6.78 -1.44
CA ILE A 61 -4.95 -6.55 -2.80
C ILE A 61 -5.82 -7.27 -3.84
N LYS A 62 -6.21 -8.53 -3.60
CA LYS A 62 -7.15 -9.27 -4.45
C LYS A 62 -8.47 -8.51 -4.64
N HIS A 63 -9.01 -7.99 -3.55
CA HIS A 63 -10.26 -7.21 -3.60
C HIS A 63 -10.11 -5.97 -4.49
N PHE A 64 -9.02 -5.21 -4.31
CA PHE A 64 -8.76 -4.01 -5.10
C PHE A 64 -8.51 -4.31 -6.57
N ILE A 65 -7.76 -5.37 -6.89
CA ILE A 65 -7.56 -5.82 -8.27
C ILE A 65 -8.90 -6.15 -8.92
N ARG A 66 -9.74 -6.96 -8.27
CA ARG A 66 -11.07 -7.31 -8.78
C ARG A 66 -11.96 -6.08 -8.99
N LYS A 67 -11.93 -5.15 -8.03
CA LYS A 67 -12.73 -3.92 -8.10
C LYS A 67 -12.25 -3.00 -9.23
N ALA A 68 -10.94 -2.90 -9.47
CA ALA A 68 -10.36 -2.11 -10.55
C ALA A 68 -10.56 -2.73 -11.94
N HIS A 69 -10.54 -4.06 -12.06
CA HIS A 69 -10.65 -4.78 -13.33
C HIS A 69 -12.08 -5.14 -13.77
N ASN A 70 -13.10 -4.71 -13.02
CA ASN A 70 -14.52 -4.95 -13.37
C ASN A 70 -14.84 -6.41 -13.74
N HIS A 71 -14.56 -7.34 -12.85
CA HIS A 71 -14.98 -8.74 -12.74
C HIS A 71 -14.78 -9.71 -13.94
N ASN A 72 -14.53 -9.27 -15.16
CA ASN A 72 -14.58 -10.11 -16.38
C ASN A 72 -13.25 -10.27 -17.11
N SER A 73 -12.12 -9.92 -16.51
CA SER A 73 -10.84 -10.11 -17.18
C SER A 73 -10.33 -11.54 -16.99
N PHE A 74 -10.27 -12.31 -18.07
CA PHE A 74 -9.58 -13.62 -18.11
C PHE A 74 -8.06 -13.51 -18.02
N PHE A 75 -7.51 -12.29 -18.00
CA PHE A 75 -6.08 -12.05 -18.00
C PHE A 75 -5.60 -11.53 -16.67
N SER A 76 -4.58 -12.17 -16.11
CA SER A 76 -3.88 -11.67 -14.92
C SER A 76 -3.14 -10.37 -15.25
N PRO A 77 -3.30 -9.30 -14.45
CA PRO A 77 -2.69 -8.01 -14.72
C PRO A 77 -1.18 -8.00 -14.49
N VAL A 78 -0.50 -7.07 -15.14
CA VAL A 78 0.82 -6.59 -14.72
C VAL A 78 0.57 -5.49 -13.70
N ILE A 79 1.22 -5.57 -12.55
CA ILE A 79 1.03 -4.63 -11.43
C ILE A 79 2.34 -3.90 -11.16
N VAL A 80 2.26 -2.60 -11.01
CA VAL A 80 3.33 -1.76 -10.46
C VAL A 80 2.92 -1.37 -9.06
N VAL A 81 3.78 -1.63 -8.09
CA VAL A 81 3.56 -1.30 -6.68
C VAL A 81 4.62 -0.31 -6.23
N CYS A 82 4.18 0.80 -5.66
CA CYS A 82 5.07 1.74 -5.01
C CYS A 82 5.47 1.21 -3.64
N VAL A 83 6.75 1.37 -3.30
CA VAL A 83 7.31 0.94 -2.02
C VAL A 83 8.17 2.06 -1.44
N PRO A 84 8.19 2.21 -0.11
CA PRO A 84 9.08 3.17 0.52
C PRO A 84 10.55 2.94 0.12
N SER A 85 11.30 4.02 -0.11
CA SER A 85 12.71 3.94 -0.46
C SER A 85 13.54 3.25 0.62
N GLY A 86 13.13 3.40 1.88
CA GLY A 86 13.72 2.72 3.05
C GLY A 86 13.27 1.28 3.27
N ALA A 87 12.44 0.69 2.38
CA ALA A 87 11.98 -0.67 2.53
C ALA A 87 13.13 -1.68 2.38
N THR A 88 13.22 -2.60 3.34
CA THR A 88 14.19 -3.69 3.34
C THR A 88 13.94 -4.70 2.21
N SER A 89 14.94 -5.50 1.87
CA SER A 89 14.78 -6.55 0.85
C SER A 89 13.70 -7.58 1.22
N VAL A 90 13.50 -7.82 2.52
CA VAL A 90 12.45 -8.73 3.02
C VAL A 90 11.07 -8.12 2.80
N GLU A 91 10.89 -6.85 3.14
CA GLU A 91 9.64 -6.11 2.94
C GLU A 91 9.28 -6.01 1.44
N ARG A 92 10.26 -5.71 0.57
CA ARG A 92 10.07 -5.68 -0.88
C ARG A 92 9.60 -7.04 -1.42
N ARG A 93 10.25 -8.14 -1.03
CA ARG A 93 9.83 -9.51 -1.40
C ARG A 93 8.43 -9.85 -0.89
N ALA A 94 8.10 -9.39 0.29
CA ALA A 94 6.80 -9.58 0.91
C ALA A 94 5.68 -8.92 0.09
N ILE A 95 5.88 -7.68 -0.33
CA ILE A 95 4.94 -6.91 -1.16
C ILE A 95 4.80 -7.58 -2.54
N GLU A 96 5.92 -7.95 -3.17
CA GLU A 96 5.92 -8.66 -4.45
C GLU A 96 5.17 -9.99 -4.36
N GLY A 97 5.44 -10.78 -3.30
CA GLY A 97 4.76 -12.06 -3.05
C GLY A 97 3.27 -11.90 -2.83
N SER A 98 2.84 -10.91 -2.05
CA SER A 98 1.41 -10.64 -1.80
C SER A 98 0.69 -10.21 -3.09
N ALA A 99 1.30 -9.37 -3.92
CA ALA A 99 0.73 -8.97 -5.20
C ALA A 99 0.65 -10.13 -6.21
N ALA A 100 1.68 -11.00 -6.24
CA ALA A 100 1.69 -12.20 -7.08
C ALA A 100 0.61 -13.20 -6.63
N ALA A 101 0.50 -13.48 -5.33
CA ALA A 101 -0.52 -14.35 -4.74
C ALA A 101 -1.94 -13.79 -4.93
N ALA A 102 -2.08 -12.46 -4.98
CA ALA A 102 -3.33 -11.79 -5.32
C ALA A 102 -3.76 -11.96 -6.80
N GLY A 103 -2.92 -12.55 -7.65
CA GLY A 103 -3.23 -12.88 -9.05
C GLY A 103 -2.51 -12.04 -10.10
N ALA A 104 -1.49 -11.26 -9.71
CA ALA A 104 -0.66 -10.55 -10.68
C ALA A 104 0.16 -11.53 -11.53
N ARG A 105 0.16 -11.32 -12.86
CA ARG A 105 1.03 -12.06 -13.78
C ARG A 105 2.50 -11.66 -13.65
N LYS A 106 2.73 -10.37 -13.37
CA LYS A 106 4.05 -9.78 -13.15
C LYS A 106 3.92 -8.60 -12.22
N VAL A 107 4.87 -8.45 -11.30
CA VAL A 107 4.93 -7.35 -10.35
C VAL A 107 6.21 -6.56 -10.61
N TYR A 108 6.11 -5.25 -10.62
CA TYR A 108 7.24 -4.33 -10.62
C TYR A 108 7.16 -3.47 -9.36
N LEU A 109 8.29 -3.30 -8.70
CA LEU A 109 8.40 -2.38 -7.56
C LEU A 109 9.05 -1.07 -8.03
N VAL A 110 8.50 0.03 -7.58
CA VAL A 110 9.00 1.39 -7.85
C VAL A 110 9.09 2.12 -6.51
N ASP A 111 10.16 2.87 -6.30
CA ASP A 111 10.28 3.68 -5.09
C ASP A 111 9.24 4.81 -5.07
N GLU A 112 8.55 4.98 -3.95
CA GLU A 112 7.45 5.96 -3.78
C GLU A 112 7.86 7.38 -4.22
N PRO A 113 9.01 7.94 -3.83
CA PRO A 113 9.38 9.28 -4.24
C PRO A 113 9.63 9.42 -5.74
N MET A 114 10.08 8.35 -6.42
CA MET A 114 10.19 8.37 -7.89
C MET A 114 8.82 8.41 -8.55
N ALA A 115 7.89 7.59 -8.05
CA ALA A 115 6.51 7.59 -8.56
C ALA A 115 5.80 8.92 -8.31
N ALA A 116 6.00 9.52 -7.13
CA ALA A 116 5.47 10.83 -6.77
C ALA A 116 6.02 11.94 -7.69
N ALA A 117 7.33 11.92 -7.95
CA ALA A 117 7.97 12.88 -8.85
C ALA A 117 7.43 12.80 -10.28
N LEU A 118 7.29 11.58 -10.81
CA LEU A 118 6.70 11.34 -12.13
C LEU A 118 5.24 11.80 -12.18
N GLY A 119 4.47 11.49 -11.13
CA GLY A 119 3.07 11.91 -11.02
C GLY A 119 2.88 13.42 -10.92
N ALA A 120 3.83 14.12 -10.30
CA ALA A 120 3.88 15.58 -10.21
C ALA A 120 4.41 16.26 -11.50
N GLY A 121 4.87 15.46 -12.48
CA GLY A 121 5.41 15.99 -13.73
C GLY A 121 6.81 16.63 -13.57
N LEU A 122 7.57 16.22 -12.57
CA LEU A 122 8.93 16.73 -12.39
C LEU A 122 9.88 16.19 -13.47
N ALA A 123 10.84 16.99 -13.87
CA ALA A 123 11.83 16.65 -14.88
C ALA A 123 12.94 15.73 -14.32
N VAL A 124 12.55 14.51 -13.90
CA VAL A 124 13.45 13.58 -13.20
C VAL A 124 14.59 13.04 -14.06
N THR A 125 14.47 13.11 -15.39
CA THR A 125 15.50 12.63 -16.33
C THR A 125 16.56 13.67 -16.65
N GLU A 126 16.32 14.92 -16.27
CA GLU A 126 17.25 16.01 -16.53
C GLU A 126 18.41 16.00 -15.52
N PRO A 127 19.56 16.65 -15.85
CA PRO A 127 20.68 16.78 -14.91
C PRO A 127 20.41 17.77 -13.76
N SER A 128 19.31 18.52 -13.84
CA SER A 128 18.85 19.40 -12.76
C SER A 128 18.23 18.56 -11.63
N GLY A 129 18.65 18.81 -10.37
CA GLY A 129 18.10 18.12 -9.22
C GLY A 129 16.65 18.53 -8.94
N SER A 130 15.75 17.55 -8.82
CA SER A 130 14.38 17.72 -8.33
C SER A 130 14.25 17.11 -6.95
N MET A 131 13.56 17.80 -6.03
CA MET A 131 13.31 17.29 -4.68
C MET A 131 11.84 17.01 -4.49
N VAL A 132 11.55 15.87 -3.89
CA VAL A 132 10.20 15.45 -3.48
C VAL A 132 10.17 15.23 -1.98
N VAL A 133 9.10 15.70 -1.34
CA VAL A 133 8.74 15.36 0.03
C VAL A 133 7.36 14.69 -0.05
N ASP A 134 7.31 13.42 0.30
CA ASP A 134 6.08 12.62 0.33
C ASP A 134 5.70 12.31 1.77
N ILE A 135 4.52 12.76 2.20
CA ILE A 135 4.00 12.56 3.56
C ILE A 135 2.78 11.68 3.47
N GLY A 136 2.99 10.38 3.72
CA GLY A 136 1.93 9.38 3.76
C GLY A 136 1.26 9.26 5.14
N GLY A 137 0.44 8.23 5.31
CA GLY A 137 -0.17 7.93 6.60
C GLY A 137 0.83 7.43 7.64
N GLY A 138 1.75 6.53 7.25
CA GLY A 138 2.72 5.90 8.14
C GLY A 138 4.17 6.31 7.95
N THR A 139 4.52 6.90 6.80
CA THR A 139 5.90 7.28 6.44
C THR A 139 5.98 8.69 5.90
N THR A 140 7.13 9.30 6.08
CA THR A 140 7.52 10.53 5.37
C THR A 140 8.83 10.26 4.65
N GLU A 141 8.87 10.56 3.36
CA GLU A 141 10.03 10.38 2.50
C GLU A 141 10.49 11.69 1.88
N VAL A 142 11.81 11.88 1.85
CA VAL A 142 12.43 12.99 1.14
C VAL A 142 13.43 12.40 0.15
N ALA A 143 13.35 12.78 -1.12
CA ALA A 143 14.27 12.30 -2.13
C ALA A 143 14.73 13.44 -3.06
N LEU A 144 16.00 13.38 -3.43
CA LEU A 144 16.60 14.16 -4.49
C LEU A 144 16.76 13.27 -5.72
N LEU A 145 16.20 13.70 -6.84
CA LEU A 145 16.18 12.95 -8.10
C LEU A 145 16.90 13.74 -9.20
N ALA A 146 17.70 13.05 -10.00
CA ALA A 146 18.32 13.58 -11.20
C ALA A 146 18.71 12.44 -12.15
N LEU A 147 18.78 12.72 -13.45
CA LEU A 147 19.25 11.76 -14.47
C LEU A 147 18.52 10.41 -14.44
N GLY A 148 17.23 10.40 -14.13
CA GLY A 148 16.38 9.21 -14.08
C GLY A 148 16.57 8.35 -12.84
N GLY A 149 17.30 8.80 -11.83
CA GLY A 149 17.58 8.05 -10.60
C GLY A 149 17.38 8.85 -9.32
N ILE A 150 17.34 8.12 -8.20
CA ILE A 150 17.37 8.71 -6.87
C ILE A 150 18.83 8.93 -6.48
N VAL A 151 19.23 10.21 -6.33
CA VAL A 151 20.58 10.60 -5.92
C VAL A 151 20.75 10.42 -4.41
N HIS A 152 19.73 10.80 -3.65
CA HIS A 152 19.68 10.63 -2.21
C HIS A 152 18.24 10.50 -1.77
N ALA A 153 17.97 9.63 -0.81
CA ALA A 153 16.66 9.52 -0.18
C ALA A 153 16.80 9.27 1.32
N HIS A 154 15.84 9.76 2.06
CA HIS A 154 15.69 9.49 3.48
C HIS A 154 14.21 9.22 3.79
N SER A 155 13.96 8.16 4.55
CA SER A 155 12.62 7.75 4.95
C SER A 155 12.54 7.66 6.48
N VAL A 156 11.46 8.20 7.04
CA VAL A 156 11.15 8.07 8.46
C VAL A 156 9.76 7.47 8.63
N ARG A 157 9.60 6.62 9.64
CA ARG A 157 8.31 5.97 9.98
C ARG A 157 7.45 6.88 10.85
N VAL A 158 7.22 8.08 10.36
CA VAL A 158 6.32 9.09 10.95
C VAL A 158 5.50 9.67 9.82
N GLY A 159 4.20 9.71 9.96
CA GLY A 159 3.27 10.23 8.96
C GLY A 159 1.99 10.75 9.60
N GLY A 160 0.95 10.92 8.82
CA GLY A 160 -0.33 11.46 9.23
C GLY A 160 -0.96 10.75 10.43
N ASP A 161 -0.85 9.42 10.52
CA ASP A 161 -1.41 8.65 11.65
C ASP A 161 -0.74 9.02 13.00
N ALA A 162 0.57 9.33 12.98
CA ALA A 162 1.27 9.81 14.17
C ALA A 162 0.89 11.24 14.50
N MET A 163 0.67 12.09 13.49
CA MET A 163 0.20 13.47 13.67
C MET A 163 -1.22 13.50 14.26
N ASP A 164 -2.14 12.70 13.73
CA ASP A 164 -3.51 12.56 14.24
C ASP A 164 -3.55 12.08 15.71
N THR A 165 -2.61 11.18 16.06
CA THR A 165 -2.53 10.66 17.44
C THR A 165 -1.97 11.69 18.42
N ALA A 166 -1.17 12.64 17.93
CA ALA A 166 -0.56 13.70 18.77
C ALA A 166 -1.51 14.85 19.09
N ILE A 167 -2.65 14.99 18.38
CA ILE A 167 -3.71 15.98 18.61
C ILE A 167 -4.75 15.44 19.58
#